data_80b4b22936689e6848c4e92904d65299
#
_entry.id   80b4b22936689e6848c4e92904d65299
#
_cell.length_a   1.000
_cell.length_b   1.000
_cell.length_c   1.000
_cell.angle_alpha   90.00
_cell.angle_beta   90.00
_cell.angle_gamma   90.00
#
_symmetry.space_group_name_H-M   'P 1'
#
loop_
_entity.id
_entity.type
_entity.pdbx_description
1 polymer ?
#
loop_
_entity_poly.entity_id
_entity_poly.type
_entity_poly.pdbx_seq_one_letter_code
_entity_poly.pdbx_strand_id
1 'polypeptide(L)'
;MEFRPHRGCIGRVAVAVAAAALINSVLMDLVWAGPDGPHHSFLGGPWELVVKMGLEGDGLRFPLAVSDESKPQKFDTVLPVTGTPILVKLEQYVPDLAWQTVAVEQPGGGIVAKLSVKGKDLGQDIWLNPDDPARQSISSAVGGVTIKRFYNPDAVEDLVRGLTHPKAVGILSVWLEDSNRPFECVAKKAEPITIPGSGYKLTVLEYMPHYSIDTKTKKVFNQSDKPVNPAIKLAIRDGRKTSEQWLWAKFPSSPHEKTKLPLRMRFTDFNLRGDDKGTYILAVASGTGPWLFLSKKGEKRAENAVFGQSYPFADKEYSFSIEKIMDGAIIKTEWKNNSEKLLCPAIVATIEESGASEQAVLELNKPLHHKTKSGVLVLLYRRRPAPIENG
;
A
#
# COMPACT_ATOMS: atom_id res chain seq x y z
N MET A 1 7.11 -9.71 42.82
CA MET A 1 6.65 -8.65 41.89
C MET A 1 7.24 -8.99 40.53
N GLU A 2 6.43 -9.59 39.67
CA GLU A 2 6.88 -10.00 38.33
C GLU A 2 6.83 -8.78 37.38
N PHE A 3 8.00 -8.36 36.91
CA PHE A 3 8.13 -7.36 35.86
C PHE A 3 7.74 -7.97 34.51
N ARG A 4 6.59 -7.60 33.97
CA ARG A 4 6.25 -7.86 32.56
C ARG A 4 6.94 -6.79 31.72
N PRO A 5 7.70 -7.17 30.67
CA PRO A 5 8.28 -6.18 29.77
C PRO A 5 7.18 -5.51 28.95
N HIS A 6 7.15 -4.17 28.97
CA HIS A 6 6.30 -3.39 28.06
C HIS A 6 6.67 -3.70 26.61
N ARG A 7 5.77 -4.31 25.89
CA ARG A 7 5.85 -4.48 24.44
C ARG A 7 5.80 -3.08 23.82
N GLY A 8 6.88 -2.65 23.22
CA GLY A 8 6.99 -1.36 22.53
C GLY A 8 5.91 -1.17 21.46
N CYS A 9 5.63 0.06 21.09
CA CYS A 9 4.65 0.50 20.08
C CYS A 9 4.78 -0.18 18.69
N ILE A 10 5.84 -0.95 18.49
CA ILE A 10 6.18 -1.63 17.23
C ILE A 10 5.20 -2.77 16.86
N GLY A 11 4.44 -3.30 17.81
CA GLY A 11 3.64 -4.52 17.63
C GLY A 11 2.30 -4.36 16.92
N ARG A 12 1.82 -3.15 16.59
CA ARG A 12 0.47 -2.95 16.06
C ARG A 12 0.38 -2.39 14.62
N VAL A 13 1.50 -2.04 13.99
CA VAL A 13 1.52 -1.52 12.59
C VAL A 13 2.12 -2.53 11.60
N ALA A 14 2.62 -3.66 12.05
CA ALA A 14 3.60 -4.49 11.34
C ALA A 14 3.04 -5.54 10.36
N VAL A 15 1.86 -5.39 9.75
CA VAL A 15 1.39 -6.38 8.75
C VAL A 15 1.13 -5.78 7.36
N ALA A 16 1.10 -4.47 7.20
CA ALA A 16 0.72 -3.84 5.92
C ALA A 16 1.87 -3.23 5.10
N VAL A 17 3.14 -3.22 5.58
CA VAL A 17 4.26 -2.54 4.88
C VAL A 17 5.52 -3.41 4.77
N ALA A 18 5.42 -4.70 4.86
CA ALA A 18 6.58 -5.62 4.94
C ALA A 18 7.21 -6.01 3.59
N ALA A 19 7.24 -5.15 2.58
CA ALA A 19 7.94 -5.49 1.32
C ALA A 19 8.91 -4.43 0.77
N ALA A 20 8.99 -3.23 1.33
CA ALA A 20 9.84 -2.17 0.75
C ALA A 20 10.80 -1.46 1.75
N ALA A 21 10.79 -1.78 3.03
CA ALA A 21 11.55 -1.04 4.05
C ALA A 21 12.71 -1.82 4.71
N LEU A 22 13.05 -3.02 4.24
CA LEU A 22 13.99 -3.92 4.93
C LEU A 22 15.48 -3.69 4.60
N ILE A 23 15.87 -2.67 3.85
CA ILE A 23 17.29 -2.43 3.50
C ILE A 23 17.89 -1.18 4.17
N ASN A 24 17.07 -0.28 4.73
CA ASN A 24 17.61 0.96 5.33
C ASN A 24 17.55 1.08 6.86
N SER A 25 16.96 0.11 7.58
CA SER A 25 16.80 0.23 9.04
C SER A 25 17.95 -0.35 9.88
N VAL A 26 18.86 -1.12 9.31
CA VAL A 26 19.90 -1.83 10.07
C VAL A 26 21.18 -0.98 10.30
N LEU A 27 21.35 0.14 9.60
CA LEU A 27 22.56 0.97 9.71
C LEU A 27 22.39 2.27 10.50
N MET A 28 21.18 2.61 10.99
CA MET A 28 20.96 3.85 11.74
C MET A 28 20.84 3.68 13.27
N ASP A 29 20.68 2.46 13.78
CA ASP A 29 20.60 2.22 15.23
C ASP A 29 21.95 2.30 15.96
N LEU A 30 23.06 2.44 15.24
CA LEU A 30 24.42 2.39 15.82
C LEU A 30 25.04 3.76 16.11
N VAL A 31 24.42 4.88 15.77
CA VAL A 31 25.05 6.21 15.86
C VAL A 31 24.63 7.01 17.10
N TRP A 32 23.65 6.55 17.88
CA TRP A 32 23.13 7.27 19.05
C TRP A 32 23.27 6.52 20.37
N ALA A 33 24.13 5.55 20.47
CA ALA A 33 24.56 5.03 21.75
C ALA A 33 25.60 5.98 22.39
N GLY A 34 25.14 7.18 22.78
CA GLY A 34 25.81 7.91 23.84
C GLY A 34 25.73 7.10 25.15
N PRO A 35 26.53 7.43 26.18
CA PRO A 35 26.56 6.70 27.45
C PRO A 35 25.19 6.62 28.17
N ASP A 36 24.19 7.37 27.72
CA ASP A 36 22.82 7.37 28.19
C ASP A 36 21.93 6.52 27.25
N GLY A 37 21.94 5.21 27.42
CA GLY A 37 21.12 4.28 26.64
C GLY A 37 19.61 4.57 26.75
N PRO A 38 18.78 4.06 25.82
CA PRO A 38 17.36 4.39 25.69
C PRO A 38 16.50 4.05 26.92
N HIS A 39 17.03 3.32 27.88
CA HIS A 39 16.32 2.92 29.08
C HIS A 39 16.29 3.98 30.21
N HIS A 40 17.27 4.87 30.25
CA HIS A 40 17.33 5.89 31.31
C HIS A 40 16.42 7.09 31.06
N SER A 41 16.07 7.40 29.81
CA SER A 41 15.22 8.53 29.46
C SER A 41 13.74 8.32 29.80
N PHE A 42 13.28 7.09 30.03
CA PHE A 42 11.88 6.77 30.32
C PHE A 42 11.49 7.01 31.78
N LEU A 43 12.45 6.95 32.69
CA LEU A 43 12.25 7.14 34.14
C LEU A 43 12.64 8.53 34.62
N GLY A 44 12.97 9.43 33.70
CA GLY A 44 13.58 10.71 34.00
C GLY A 44 12.60 11.86 34.27
N GLY A 45 13.15 13.05 34.35
CA GLY A 45 12.51 14.31 34.61
C GLY A 45 11.50 14.79 33.54
N PRO A 46 11.23 16.10 33.50
CA PRO A 46 10.21 16.66 32.62
C PRO A 46 10.51 16.46 31.13
N TRP A 47 9.45 16.55 30.35
CA TRP A 47 9.51 16.47 28.89
C TRP A 47 10.34 17.61 28.29
N GLU A 48 11.12 17.29 27.26
CA GLU A 48 11.86 18.28 26.48
C GLU A 48 11.88 17.94 24.99
N LEU A 49 11.98 18.99 24.19
CA LEU A 49 12.28 18.91 22.77
C LEU A 49 13.72 19.39 22.54
N VAL A 50 14.52 18.57 21.90
CA VAL A 50 15.84 18.94 21.42
C VAL A 50 15.75 19.31 19.94
N VAL A 51 16.24 20.48 19.58
CA VAL A 51 16.22 21.02 18.21
C VAL A 51 17.63 21.31 17.78
N LYS A 52 18.08 20.75 16.65
CA LYS A 52 19.41 21.05 16.10
C LYS A 52 19.45 21.05 14.59
N MET A 53 20.39 21.81 14.03
CA MET A 53 20.77 21.75 12.63
C MET A 53 21.99 20.89 12.43
N GLY A 54 21.92 19.96 11.46
CA GLY A 54 22.98 18.99 11.22
C GLY A 54 22.94 17.79 12.17
N LEU A 55 23.84 16.82 11.94
CA LEU A 55 23.91 15.60 12.73
C LEU A 55 24.85 15.71 13.93
N GLU A 56 25.75 16.68 13.93
CA GLU A 56 26.77 16.88 14.96
C GLU A 56 26.40 18.02 15.92
N GLY A 57 27.01 18.01 17.10
CA GLY A 57 26.87 19.03 18.14
C GLY A 57 25.64 18.90 19.03
N ASP A 58 25.64 19.70 20.09
CA ASP A 58 24.54 19.79 21.06
C ASP A 58 23.39 20.61 20.47
N GLY A 59 22.16 20.09 20.59
CA GLY A 59 20.94 20.81 20.19
C GLY A 59 20.48 21.77 21.27
N LEU A 60 19.67 22.76 20.88
CA LEU A 60 18.92 23.60 21.79
C LEU A 60 17.83 22.76 22.47
N ARG A 61 17.69 22.91 23.78
CA ARG A 61 16.76 22.14 24.60
C ARG A 61 15.62 23.04 25.06
N PHE A 62 14.42 22.64 24.75
CA PHE A 62 13.20 23.36 25.14
C PHE A 62 12.38 22.50 26.10
N PRO A 63 12.20 22.89 27.36
CA PRO A 63 11.32 22.18 28.27
C PRO A 63 9.87 22.26 27.80
N LEU A 64 9.15 21.17 27.90
CA LEU A 64 7.75 21.07 27.53
C LEU A 64 6.90 20.88 28.78
N ALA A 65 5.94 21.80 28.97
CA ALA A 65 5.01 21.73 30.09
C ALA A 65 3.80 20.85 29.68
N VAL A 66 3.84 19.58 30.03
CA VAL A 66 2.70 18.66 29.92
C VAL A 66 2.04 18.56 31.28
N SER A 67 0.83 19.08 31.42
CA SER A 67 0.12 19.18 32.70
C SER A 67 -0.50 17.85 33.15
N ASP A 68 -0.99 17.05 32.21
CA ASP A 68 -1.56 15.73 32.44
C ASP A 68 -1.07 14.79 31.31
N GLU A 69 -0.15 13.92 31.66
CA GLU A 69 0.46 13.00 30.71
C GLU A 69 -0.51 11.98 30.10
N SER A 70 -1.68 11.82 30.69
CA SER A 70 -2.71 10.89 30.19
C SER A 70 -3.66 11.54 29.18
N LYS A 71 -3.63 12.87 29.01
CA LYS A 71 -4.57 13.60 28.16
C LYS A 71 -3.88 14.35 27.02
N PRO A 72 -4.53 14.44 25.87
CA PRO A 72 -4.07 15.34 24.81
C PRO A 72 -4.05 16.80 25.31
N GLN A 73 -2.98 17.50 24.99
CA GLN A 73 -2.80 18.92 25.35
C GLN A 73 -2.39 19.71 24.12
N LYS A 74 -3.07 20.84 23.87
CA LYS A 74 -2.66 21.79 22.83
C LYS A 74 -1.49 22.63 23.31
N PHE A 75 -0.59 22.94 22.41
CA PHE A 75 0.47 23.91 22.60
C PHE A 75 0.21 25.18 21.76
N ASP A 76 0.69 26.28 22.23
CA ASP A 76 0.78 27.55 21.49
C ASP A 76 2.23 28.04 21.59
N THR A 77 3.14 27.22 21.13
CA THR A 77 4.58 27.44 21.26
C THR A 77 5.24 27.41 19.91
N VAL A 78 5.97 28.48 19.57
CA VAL A 78 6.75 28.60 18.35
C VAL A 78 8.22 28.67 18.72
N LEU A 79 9.02 27.77 18.18
CA LEU A 79 10.44 27.67 18.43
C LEU A 79 11.22 28.08 17.17
N PRO A 80 11.91 29.24 17.18
CA PRO A 80 12.79 29.61 16.08
C PRO A 80 14.05 28.77 16.10
N VAL A 81 14.44 28.27 14.92
CA VAL A 81 15.71 27.54 14.77
C VAL A 81 16.81 28.53 14.46
N THR A 82 17.69 28.75 15.43
CA THR A 82 18.73 29.81 15.40
C THR A 82 19.57 29.75 14.12
N GLY A 83 19.74 30.89 13.46
CA GLY A 83 20.55 31.03 12.25
C GLY A 83 19.87 30.53 10.97
N THR A 84 18.57 30.22 11.04
CA THR A 84 17.80 29.74 9.89
C THR A 84 16.42 30.43 9.81
N PRO A 85 15.74 30.41 8.66
CA PRO A 85 14.36 30.90 8.54
C PRO A 85 13.32 29.85 8.97
N ILE A 86 13.71 28.86 9.78
CA ILE A 86 12.85 27.74 10.16
C ILE A 86 12.17 28.05 11.50
N LEU A 87 10.86 27.80 11.54
CA LEU A 87 10.05 27.81 12.75
C LEU A 87 9.48 26.43 13.00
N VAL A 88 9.54 25.96 14.24
CA VAL A 88 8.88 24.74 14.69
C VAL A 88 7.73 25.14 15.60
N LYS A 89 6.51 25.01 15.11
CA LYS A 89 5.29 25.25 15.89
C LYS A 89 4.84 23.96 16.54
N LEU A 90 4.81 23.92 17.86
CA LEU A 90 4.23 22.82 18.61
C LEU A 90 2.72 22.97 18.63
N GLU A 91 1.99 21.97 18.18
CA GLU A 91 0.53 22.01 18.08
C GLU A 91 -0.15 21.24 19.20
N GLN A 92 0.30 19.99 19.41
CA GLN A 92 -0.39 19.11 20.33
C GLN A 92 0.53 18.02 20.89
N TYR A 93 0.36 17.74 22.18
CA TYR A 93 0.80 16.50 22.81
C TYR A 93 -0.30 15.45 22.72
N VAL A 94 0.05 14.21 22.41
CA VAL A 94 -0.84 13.05 22.42
C VAL A 94 -0.23 11.91 23.25
N PRO A 95 -0.95 11.35 24.24
CA PRO A 95 -0.43 10.32 25.15
C PRO A 95 -0.33 8.94 24.50
N ASP A 96 -1.15 8.65 23.49
CA ASP A 96 -1.21 7.35 22.82
C ASP A 96 -1.37 7.52 21.31
N LEU A 97 -0.27 7.90 20.67
CA LEU A 97 -0.23 8.06 19.22
C LEU A 97 -0.51 6.72 18.52
N ALA A 98 -1.44 6.73 17.61
CA ALA A 98 -1.65 5.64 16.67
C ALA A 98 -1.74 6.19 15.24
N TRP A 99 -1.16 5.46 14.30
CA TRP A 99 -1.32 5.73 12.88
C TRP A 99 -2.55 4.99 12.35
N GLN A 100 -3.38 5.67 11.61
CA GLN A 100 -4.51 5.08 10.90
C GLN A 100 -4.45 5.41 9.42
N THR A 101 -4.92 4.48 8.63
CA THR A 101 -5.11 4.68 7.20
C THR A 101 -6.56 5.04 6.94
N VAL A 102 -6.80 6.17 6.30
CA VAL A 102 -8.14 6.68 5.97
C VAL A 102 -8.23 6.97 4.48
N ALA A 103 -9.44 6.89 3.94
CA ALA A 103 -9.72 7.40 2.61
C ALA A 103 -10.46 8.72 2.71
N VAL A 104 -10.02 9.70 1.94
CA VAL A 104 -10.62 11.03 1.86
C VAL A 104 -10.98 11.35 0.41
N GLU A 105 -12.13 11.98 0.21
CA GLU A 105 -12.53 12.46 -1.10
C GLU A 105 -11.58 13.57 -1.55
N GLN A 106 -11.13 13.46 -2.80
CA GLN A 106 -10.22 14.43 -3.40
C GLN A 106 -10.47 14.49 -4.92
N PRO A 107 -10.59 15.70 -5.49
CA PRO A 107 -10.68 15.87 -6.95
C PRO A 107 -9.51 15.17 -7.66
N GLY A 108 -9.82 14.34 -8.66
CA GLY A 108 -8.81 13.53 -9.35
C GLY A 108 -8.39 12.25 -8.62
N GLY A 109 -8.97 11.95 -7.46
CA GLY A 109 -8.79 10.68 -6.76
C GLY A 109 -9.31 9.49 -7.56
N GLY A 110 -8.88 8.30 -7.17
CA GLY A 110 -9.28 7.02 -7.78
C GLY A 110 -10.41 6.33 -7.03
N ILE A 111 -10.67 5.07 -7.39
CA ILE A 111 -11.56 4.20 -6.63
C ILE A 111 -10.76 3.56 -5.50
N VAL A 112 -11.31 3.57 -4.29
CA VAL A 112 -10.73 2.88 -3.13
C VAL A 112 -11.80 2.04 -2.44
N ALA A 113 -11.41 0.91 -1.85
CA ALA A 113 -12.32 0.03 -1.14
C ALA A 113 -11.82 -0.25 0.27
N LYS A 114 -12.72 -0.17 1.26
CA LYS A 114 -12.47 -0.58 2.64
C LYS A 114 -12.95 -2.00 2.84
N LEU A 115 -12.05 -2.87 3.26
CA LEU A 115 -12.35 -4.24 3.66
C LEU A 115 -12.16 -4.37 5.18
N SER A 116 -13.07 -5.09 5.84
CA SER A 116 -12.88 -5.57 7.20
C SER A 116 -12.49 -7.04 7.14
N VAL A 117 -11.30 -7.39 7.61
CA VAL A 117 -10.81 -8.76 7.67
C VAL A 117 -10.96 -9.26 9.11
N LYS A 118 -11.63 -10.39 9.27
CA LYS A 118 -11.90 -11.01 10.59
C LYS A 118 -11.38 -12.43 10.65
N GLY A 119 -10.92 -12.85 11.81
CA GLY A 119 -10.45 -14.20 12.08
C GLY A 119 -10.30 -14.42 13.58
N LYS A 120 -9.81 -15.59 14.00
CA LYS A 120 -9.73 -16.03 15.38
C LYS A 120 -9.18 -14.97 16.37
N ASP A 121 -8.08 -14.31 16.01
CA ASP A 121 -7.42 -13.26 16.80
C ASP A 121 -7.15 -12.00 15.96
N LEU A 122 -7.80 -11.89 14.80
CA LEU A 122 -7.59 -10.83 13.83
C LEU A 122 -8.88 -10.05 13.59
N GLY A 123 -8.83 -8.75 13.79
CA GLY A 123 -9.85 -7.81 13.34
C GLY A 123 -9.12 -6.60 12.78
N GLN A 124 -9.12 -6.42 11.47
CA GLN A 124 -8.39 -5.33 10.82
C GLN A 124 -9.17 -4.76 9.65
N ASP A 125 -9.25 -3.44 9.62
CA ASP A 125 -9.74 -2.69 8.47
C ASP A 125 -8.58 -2.34 7.53
N ILE A 126 -8.76 -2.61 6.24
CA ILE A 126 -7.73 -2.41 5.21
C ILE A 126 -8.33 -1.63 4.05
N TRP A 127 -7.61 -0.61 3.60
CA TRP A 127 -7.96 0.12 2.39
C TRP A 127 -7.17 -0.41 1.20
N LEU A 128 -7.89 -0.78 0.13
CA LEU A 128 -7.33 -1.20 -1.15
C LEU A 128 -7.52 -0.10 -2.21
N ASN A 129 -6.54 0.01 -3.10
CA ASN A 129 -6.54 0.91 -4.25
C ASN A 129 -6.08 0.15 -5.50
N PRO A 130 -6.92 0.02 -6.55
CA PRO A 130 -6.55 -0.70 -7.77
C PRO A 130 -5.42 -0.03 -8.58
N ASP A 131 -5.19 1.26 -8.36
CA ASP A 131 -4.20 2.06 -9.09
C ASP A 131 -2.86 2.17 -8.32
N ASP A 132 -2.79 1.66 -7.09
CA ASP A 132 -1.57 1.60 -6.26
C ASP A 132 -1.09 0.15 -6.10
N PRO A 133 0.03 -0.26 -6.74
CA PRO A 133 0.55 -1.63 -6.63
C PRO A 133 0.83 -2.08 -5.19
N ALA A 134 1.17 -1.16 -4.28
CA ALA A 134 1.42 -1.47 -2.87
C ALA A 134 0.14 -1.75 -2.08
N ARG A 135 -1.02 -1.31 -2.59
CA ARG A 135 -2.32 -1.40 -1.94
C ARG A 135 -3.38 -2.10 -2.80
N GLN A 136 -2.97 -2.71 -3.90
CA GLN A 136 -3.87 -3.39 -4.83
C GLN A 136 -4.39 -4.72 -4.28
N SER A 137 -3.67 -5.35 -3.36
CA SER A 137 -4.05 -6.66 -2.86
C SER A 137 -3.63 -6.89 -1.41
N ILE A 138 -4.37 -7.76 -0.74
CA ILE A 138 -3.95 -8.43 0.49
C ILE A 138 -3.75 -9.90 0.18
N SER A 139 -2.69 -10.48 0.70
CA SER A 139 -2.39 -11.91 0.55
C SER A 139 -1.87 -12.45 1.86
N SER A 140 -2.37 -13.60 2.24
CA SER A 140 -2.01 -14.29 3.49
C SER A 140 -1.88 -15.79 3.27
N ALA A 141 -1.53 -16.51 4.35
CA ALA A 141 -1.51 -17.97 4.33
C ALA A 141 -2.89 -18.60 4.07
N VAL A 142 -3.98 -17.89 4.34
CA VAL A 142 -5.35 -18.41 4.28
C VAL A 142 -6.13 -17.98 3.02
N GLY A 143 -5.58 -17.07 2.21
CA GLY A 143 -6.22 -16.57 0.98
C GLY A 143 -5.81 -15.15 0.64
N GLY A 144 -6.40 -14.59 -0.42
CA GLY A 144 -6.11 -13.25 -0.87
C GLY A 144 -7.31 -12.55 -1.52
N VAL A 145 -7.28 -11.21 -1.46
CA VAL A 145 -8.22 -10.36 -2.19
C VAL A 145 -7.41 -9.35 -3.00
N THR A 146 -7.71 -9.24 -4.28
CA THR A 146 -7.15 -8.23 -5.18
C THR A 146 -8.26 -7.34 -5.68
N ILE A 147 -8.11 -6.02 -5.56
CA ILE A 147 -9.03 -5.08 -6.19
C ILE A 147 -8.59 -4.79 -7.62
N LYS A 148 -9.56 -4.78 -8.55
CA LYS A 148 -9.32 -4.46 -9.96
C LYS A 148 -10.33 -3.43 -10.43
N ARG A 149 -9.82 -2.30 -10.95
CA ARG A 149 -10.63 -1.31 -11.63
C ARG A 149 -10.91 -1.73 -13.06
N PHE A 150 -12.18 -1.63 -13.45
CA PHE A 150 -12.64 -1.72 -14.83
C PHE A 150 -13.07 -0.33 -15.32
N TYR A 151 -12.82 -0.06 -16.60
CA TYR A 151 -13.03 1.27 -17.17
C TYR A 151 -14.41 1.40 -17.86
N ASN A 152 -15.04 0.28 -18.19
CA ASN A 152 -16.40 0.25 -18.72
C ASN A 152 -17.35 -0.35 -17.67
N PRO A 153 -18.18 0.48 -17.00
CA PRO A 153 -19.12 0.03 -15.98
C PRO A 153 -20.11 -1.01 -16.49
N ASP A 154 -20.62 -0.84 -17.70
CA ASP A 154 -21.64 -1.72 -18.29
C ASP A 154 -21.12 -3.11 -18.63
N ALA A 155 -19.80 -3.25 -18.76
CA ALA A 155 -19.14 -4.53 -19.10
C ALA A 155 -18.63 -5.31 -17.88
N VAL A 156 -18.66 -4.76 -16.66
CA VAL A 156 -18.04 -5.38 -15.46
C VAL A 156 -18.63 -6.76 -15.20
N GLU A 157 -19.95 -6.88 -15.23
CA GLU A 157 -20.64 -8.15 -15.03
C GLU A 157 -20.17 -9.21 -16.02
N ASP A 158 -20.22 -8.89 -17.31
CA ASP A 158 -19.85 -9.83 -18.38
C ASP A 158 -18.36 -10.23 -18.29
N LEU A 159 -17.48 -9.29 -17.95
CA LEU A 159 -16.07 -9.54 -17.75
C LEU A 159 -15.84 -10.48 -16.57
N VAL A 160 -16.47 -10.21 -15.43
CA VAL A 160 -16.28 -11.02 -14.22
C VAL A 160 -16.89 -12.42 -14.40
N ARG A 161 -18.09 -12.52 -14.97
CA ARG A 161 -18.69 -13.82 -15.34
C ARG A 161 -17.85 -14.56 -16.37
N GLY A 162 -17.31 -13.85 -17.34
CA GLY A 162 -16.43 -14.43 -18.36
C GLY A 162 -15.15 -15.04 -17.80
N LEU A 163 -14.65 -14.60 -16.63
CA LEU A 163 -13.50 -15.21 -15.95
C LEU A 163 -13.78 -16.64 -15.47
N THR A 164 -15.03 -17.03 -15.29
CA THR A 164 -15.39 -18.42 -14.93
C THR A 164 -15.19 -19.39 -16.08
N HIS A 165 -15.06 -18.91 -17.32
CA HIS A 165 -14.90 -19.76 -18.50
C HIS A 165 -13.62 -20.62 -18.40
N PRO A 166 -13.65 -21.94 -18.77
CA PRO A 166 -12.51 -22.84 -18.63
C PRO A 166 -11.24 -22.39 -19.37
N LYS A 167 -11.42 -21.71 -20.52
CA LYS A 167 -10.29 -21.20 -21.32
C LYS A 167 -9.82 -19.81 -20.92
N ALA A 168 -10.49 -19.15 -19.94
CA ALA A 168 -10.08 -17.85 -19.47
C ALA A 168 -8.71 -17.92 -18.80
N VAL A 169 -7.82 -16.97 -19.13
CA VAL A 169 -6.48 -16.85 -18.56
C VAL A 169 -6.25 -15.49 -17.88
N GLY A 170 -7.16 -14.54 -18.02
CA GLY A 170 -7.08 -13.23 -17.42
C GLY A 170 -7.90 -12.19 -18.19
N ILE A 171 -7.58 -10.92 -17.98
CA ILE A 171 -8.16 -9.78 -18.69
C ILE A 171 -7.11 -9.16 -19.62
N LEU A 172 -7.53 -8.86 -20.82
CA LEU A 172 -6.79 -8.06 -21.78
C LEU A 172 -7.43 -6.68 -21.87
N SER A 173 -6.64 -5.65 -21.60
CA SER A 173 -7.01 -4.24 -21.78
C SER A 173 -6.28 -3.69 -23.01
N VAL A 174 -6.99 -3.11 -23.97
CA VAL A 174 -6.47 -2.64 -25.25
C VAL A 174 -6.85 -1.18 -25.45
N TRP A 175 -5.86 -0.30 -25.58
CA TRP A 175 -6.03 1.11 -25.93
C TRP A 175 -5.75 1.30 -27.40
N LEU A 176 -6.67 1.89 -28.13
CA LEU A 176 -6.42 2.45 -29.46
C LEU A 176 -5.64 3.77 -29.29
N GLU A 177 -4.95 4.20 -30.35
CA GLU A 177 -4.00 5.34 -30.31
C GLU A 177 -4.59 6.60 -29.69
N ASP A 178 -5.86 6.91 -29.97
CA ASP A 178 -6.54 8.12 -29.50
C ASP A 178 -7.44 7.90 -28.27
N SER A 179 -7.39 6.72 -27.65
CA SER A 179 -8.31 6.40 -26.57
C SER A 179 -7.66 6.49 -25.18
N ASN A 180 -8.26 7.30 -24.31
CA ASN A 180 -7.89 7.35 -22.89
C ASN A 180 -8.47 6.16 -22.07
N ARG A 181 -9.46 5.44 -22.65
CA ARG A 181 -10.07 4.27 -21.99
C ARG A 181 -9.81 3.02 -22.81
N PRO A 182 -9.43 1.91 -22.18
CA PRO A 182 -9.23 0.66 -22.88
C PRO A 182 -10.55 -0.01 -23.25
N PHE A 183 -10.55 -0.76 -24.33
CA PHE A 183 -11.45 -1.89 -24.49
C PHE A 183 -10.95 -3.03 -23.61
N GLU A 184 -11.80 -3.57 -22.75
CA GLU A 184 -11.46 -4.67 -21.86
C GLU A 184 -12.24 -5.92 -22.22
N CYS A 185 -11.56 -7.06 -22.25
CA CYS A 185 -12.16 -8.35 -22.56
C CYS A 185 -11.48 -9.48 -21.80
N VAL A 186 -12.20 -10.59 -21.63
CA VAL A 186 -11.62 -11.82 -21.08
C VAL A 186 -10.69 -12.45 -22.11
N ALA A 187 -9.42 -12.60 -21.74
CA ALA A 187 -8.44 -13.31 -22.54
C ALA A 187 -8.73 -14.83 -22.46
N LYS A 188 -9.25 -15.42 -23.54
CA LYS A 188 -9.54 -16.84 -23.64
C LYS A 188 -8.61 -17.48 -24.65
N LYS A 189 -8.02 -18.64 -24.27
CA LYS A 189 -7.10 -19.38 -25.15
C LYS A 189 -7.81 -19.84 -26.41
N ALA A 190 -7.19 -19.60 -27.58
CA ALA A 190 -7.63 -19.99 -28.91
C ALA A 190 -9.02 -19.42 -29.35
N GLU A 191 -9.51 -18.38 -28.67
CA GLU A 191 -10.73 -17.68 -29.08
C GLU A 191 -10.38 -16.29 -29.64
N PRO A 192 -10.87 -15.96 -30.86
CA PRO A 192 -10.60 -14.65 -31.44
C PRO A 192 -11.41 -13.56 -30.76
N ILE A 193 -10.76 -12.42 -30.51
CA ILE A 193 -11.34 -11.23 -29.92
C ILE A 193 -11.31 -10.14 -30.97
N THR A 194 -12.46 -9.59 -31.33
CA THR A 194 -12.52 -8.43 -32.24
C THR A 194 -12.52 -7.15 -31.43
N ILE A 195 -11.61 -6.22 -31.75
CA ILE A 195 -11.54 -4.93 -31.08
C ILE A 195 -12.53 -3.97 -31.73
N PRO A 196 -13.56 -3.51 -30.98
CA PRO A 196 -14.57 -2.59 -31.52
C PRO A 196 -13.94 -1.31 -32.07
N GLY A 197 -14.47 -0.79 -33.16
CA GLY A 197 -14.01 0.44 -33.77
C GLY A 197 -12.64 0.35 -34.48
N SER A 198 -12.11 -0.87 -34.64
CA SER A 198 -10.84 -1.10 -35.32
C SER A 198 -10.89 -2.31 -36.25
N GLY A 199 -9.89 -2.47 -37.12
CA GLY A 199 -9.73 -3.68 -37.94
C GLY A 199 -9.04 -4.84 -37.24
N TYR A 200 -8.68 -4.70 -35.96
CA TYR A 200 -7.86 -5.65 -35.24
C TYR A 200 -8.65 -6.84 -34.70
N LYS A 201 -8.06 -8.03 -34.87
CA LYS A 201 -8.49 -9.26 -34.21
C LYS A 201 -7.32 -9.83 -33.42
N LEU A 202 -7.55 -10.16 -32.16
CA LEU A 202 -6.57 -10.72 -31.25
C LEU A 202 -6.92 -12.18 -30.95
N THR A 203 -5.92 -13.04 -30.85
CA THR A 203 -6.11 -14.42 -30.42
C THR A 203 -5.02 -14.81 -29.45
N VAL A 204 -5.38 -15.30 -28.28
CA VAL A 204 -4.41 -15.86 -27.33
C VAL A 204 -3.95 -17.22 -27.83
N LEU A 205 -2.71 -17.32 -28.26
CA LEU A 205 -2.09 -18.56 -28.75
C LEU A 205 -1.62 -19.43 -27.59
N GLU A 206 -0.93 -18.83 -26.64
CA GLU A 206 -0.30 -19.50 -25.51
C GLU A 206 -0.51 -18.70 -24.22
N TYR A 207 -0.53 -19.42 -23.10
CA TYR A 207 -0.44 -18.86 -21.75
C TYR A 207 0.61 -19.65 -20.99
N MET A 208 1.54 -18.94 -20.38
CA MET A 208 2.58 -19.48 -19.52
C MET A 208 2.48 -18.85 -18.13
N PRO A 209 2.15 -19.61 -17.07
CA PRO A 209 2.14 -19.12 -15.70
C PRO A 209 3.53 -18.66 -15.24
N HIS A 210 4.57 -19.33 -15.70
CA HIS A 210 5.96 -19.02 -15.36
C HIS A 210 6.81 -18.94 -16.61
N TYR A 211 6.63 -17.86 -17.35
CA TYR A 211 7.43 -17.56 -18.54
C TYR A 211 8.92 -17.44 -18.20
N SER A 212 9.73 -18.19 -18.88
CA SER A 212 11.19 -18.18 -18.75
C SER A 212 11.85 -18.29 -20.12
N ILE A 213 13.10 -17.80 -20.21
CA ILE A 213 13.92 -17.89 -21.42
C ILE A 213 15.19 -18.67 -21.08
N ASP A 214 15.46 -19.72 -21.81
CA ASP A 214 16.74 -20.40 -21.75
C ASP A 214 17.86 -19.45 -22.25
N THR A 215 18.83 -19.17 -21.41
CA THR A 215 19.89 -18.19 -21.69
C THR A 215 20.83 -18.64 -22.82
N LYS A 216 20.96 -19.94 -23.05
CA LYS A 216 21.83 -20.54 -24.08
C LYS A 216 21.11 -20.64 -25.42
N THR A 217 19.92 -21.23 -25.42
CA THR A 217 19.18 -21.52 -26.66
C THR A 217 18.25 -20.38 -27.07
N LYS A 218 18.01 -19.38 -26.17
CA LYS A 218 17.05 -18.29 -26.35
C LYS A 218 15.60 -18.77 -26.54
N LYS A 219 15.33 -20.03 -26.26
CA LYS A 219 13.98 -20.58 -26.35
C LYS A 219 13.14 -20.21 -25.13
N VAL A 220 11.89 -19.89 -25.39
CA VAL A 220 10.89 -19.62 -24.37
C VAL A 220 10.27 -20.93 -23.90
N PHE A 221 10.06 -21.08 -22.60
CA PHE A 221 9.42 -22.24 -22.00
C PHE A 221 8.67 -21.87 -20.72
N ASN A 222 7.69 -22.71 -20.33
CA ASN A 222 7.01 -22.60 -19.05
C ASN A 222 7.81 -23.35 -17.99
N GLN A 223 8.37 -22.63 -17.01
CA GLN A 223 9.22 -23.21 -15.98
C GLN A 223 8.42 -23.94 -14.89
N SER A 224 7.17 -23.55 -14.64
CA SER A 224 6.28 -24.20 -13.67
C SER A 224 4.82 -23.76 -13.88
N ASP A 225 3.90 -24.47 -13.25
CA ASP A 225 2.47 -24.09 -13.26
C ASP A 225 2.11 -23.01 -12.22
N LYS A 226 3.08 -22.55 -11.42
CA LYS A 226 2.89 -21.46 -10.48
C LYS A 226 2.92 -20.11 -11.21
N PRO A 227 2.05 -19.14 -10.91
CA PRO A 227 1.98 -17.83 -11.58
C PRO A 227 3.09 -16.89 -11.10
N VAL A 228 4.34 -17.28 -11.33
CA VAL A 228 5.53 -16.50 -10.93
C VAL A 228 5.79 -15.34 -11.90
N ASN A 229 5.68 -15.61 -13.20
CA ASN A 229 5.84 -14.62 -14.26
C ASN A 229 4.84 -14.90 -15.39
N PRO A 230 3.54 -14.64 -15.17
CA PRO A 230 2.51 -14.95 -16.13
C PRO A 230 2.65 -14.15 -17.41
N ALA A 231 2.52 -14.84 -18.54
CA ALA A 231 2.57 -14.21 -19.86
C ALA A 231 1.61 -14.90 -20.85
N ILE A 232 1.11 -14.13 -21.80
CA ILE A 232 0.35 -14.62 -22.93
C ILE A 232 1.05 -14.29 -24.25
N LYS A 233 0.95 -15.19 -25.20
CA LYS A 233 1.34 -14.94 -26.60
C LYS A 233 0.10 -14.61 -27.40
N LEU A 234 0.06 -13.46 -28.02
CA LEU A 234 -1.04 -13.01 -28.86
C LEU A 234 -0.67 -13.08 -30.32
N ALA A 235 -1.58 -13.59 -31.15
CA ALA A 235 -1.62 -13.27 -32.56
C ALA A 235 -2.48 -12.02 -32.74
N ILE A 236 -1.94 -11.04 -33.46
CA ILE A 236 -2.58 -9.76 -33.75
C ILE A 236 -2.77 -9.69 -35.25
N ARG A 237 -4.01 -9.72 -35.70
CA ARG A 237 -4.36 -9.63 -37.12
C ARG A 237 -4.88 -8.24 -37.44
N ASP A 238 -4.23 -7.61 -38.43
CA ASP A 238 -4.63 -6.35 -39.03
C ASP A 238 -4.93 -6.60 -40.53
N GLY A 239 -6.19 -6.75 -40.88
CA GLY A 239 -6.59 -7.15 -42.21
C GLY A 239 -5.94 -8.47 -42.63
N ARG A 240 -4.99 -8.43 -43.57
CA ARG A 240 -4.27 -9.61 -44.09
C ARG A 240 -2.97 -9.89 -43.35
N LYS A 241 -2.47 -8.96 -42.54
CA LYS A 241 -1.20 -9.12 -41.82
C LYS A 241 -1.46 -9.72 -40.46
N THR A 242 -0.59 -10.61 -40.06
CA THR A 242 -0.60 -11.21 -38.71
C THR A 242 0.78 -11.03 -38.10
N SER A 243 0.83 -10.57 -36.87
CA SER A 243 2.03 -10.50 -36.04
C SER A 243 1.81 -11.20 -34.71
N GLU A 244 2.89 -11.59 -34.06
CA GLU A 244 2.83 -12.25 -32.75
C GLU A 244 3.59 -11.42 -31.72
N GLN A 245 3.04 -11.35 -30.51
CA GLN A 245 3.63 -10.59 -29.41
C GLN A 245 3.40 -11.29 -28.08
N TRP A 246 4.40 -11.20 -27.18
CA TRP A 246 4.23 -11.60 -25.78
C TRP A 246 3.81 -10.40 -24.94
N LEU A 247 2.84 -10.63 -24.02
CA LEU A 247 2.47 -9.69 -22.97
C LEU A 247 2.70 -10.35 -21.61
N TRP A 248 3.43 -9.66 -20.74
CA TRP A 248 3.74 -10.11 -19.38
C TRP A 248 2.87 -9.36 -18.37
N ALA A 249 2.23 -10.08 -17.45
CA ALA A 249 1.37 -9.46 -16.44
C ALA A 249 2.16 -8.56 -15.47
N LYS A 250 3.40 -8.95 -15.13
CA LYS A 250 4.27 -8.20 -14.20
C LYS A 250 5.09 -7.10 -14.85
N PHE A 251 5.28 -7.16 -16.16
CA PHE A 251 6.13 -6.22 -16.91
C PHE A 251 5.36 -5.64 -18.10
N PRO A 252 4.34 -4.80 -17.85
CA PRO A 252 3.47 -4.29 -18.91
C PRO A 252 4.19 -3.38 -19.92
N SER A 253 5.37 -2.86 -19.57
CA SER A 253 6.20 -2.00 -20.41
C SER A 253 7.54 -2.66 -20.71
N SER A 254 7.53 -3.82 -21.35
CA SER A 254 8.79 -4.50 -21.69
C SER A 254 9.58 -3.74 -22.75
N PRO A 255 10.89 -3.47 -22.54
CA PRO A 255 11.76 -2.85 -23.53
C PRO A 255 12.01 -3.73 -24.77
N HIS A 256 11.57 -4.99 -24.75
CA HIS A 256 11.65 -5.93 -25.87
C HIS A 256 10.45 -5.85 -26.82
N GLU A 257 9.54 -4.92 -26.62
CA GLU A 257 8.38 -4.68 -27.47
C GLU A 257 8.84 -3.99 -28.77
N LYS A 258 9.11 -4.82 -29.80
CA LYS A 258 9.59 -4.33 -31.11
C LYS A 258 8.47 -3.94 -32.08
N THR A 259 7.22 -4.19 -31.73
CA THR A 259 6.08 -3.94 -32.62
C THR A 259 5.60 -2.50 -32.46
N LYS A 260 5.82 -1.68 -33.51
CA LYS A 260 5.20 -0.36 -33.68
C LYS A 260 3.73 -0.53 -34.11
N LEU A 261 2.92 -1.18 -33.28
CA LEU A 261 1.48 -1.22 -33.51
C LEU A 261 0.85 0.02 -32.85
N PRO A 262 -0.17 0.64 -33.45
CA PRO A 262 -0.93 1.72 -32.84
C PRO A 262 -1.89 1.21 -31.75
N LEU A 263 -1.46 0.17 -31.03
CA LEU A 263 -2.19 -0.49 -29.94
C LEU A 263 -1.29 -0.55 -28.71
N ARG A 264 -1.78 -0.04 -27.61
CA ARG A 264 -1.21 -0.31 -26.28
C ARG A 264 -2.03 -1.40 -25.63
N MET A 265 -1.39 -2.46 -25.16
CA MET A 265 -2.06 -3.61 -24.59
C MET A 265 -1.50 -3.93 -23.21
N ARG A 266 -2.36 -4.39 -22.31
CA ARG A 266 -1.97 -4.86 -20.97
C ARG A 266 -2.70 -6.16 -20.68
N PHE A 267 -1.93 -7.16 -20.27
CA PHE A 267 -2.46 -8.41 -19.74
C PHE A 267 -2.48 -8.35 -18.21
N THR A 268 -3.61 -8.71 -17.61
CA THR A 268 -3.75 -8.90 -16.16
C THR A 268 -4.05 -10.36 -15.89
N ASP A 269 -3.12 -11.05 -15.24
CA ASP A 269 -3.33 -12.40 -14.73
C ASP A 269 -3.98 -12.36 -13.35
N PHE A 270 -4.98 -13.19 -13.12
CA PHE A 270 -5.68 -13.28 -11.84
C PHE A 270 -5.43 -14.59 -11.12
N ASN A 271 -4.45 -15.36 -11.54
CA ASN A 271 -4.22 -16.70 -11.02
C ASN A 271 -5.49 -17.56 -11.08
N LEU A 272 -6.16 -17.57 -12.24
CA LEU A 272 -7.45 -18.24 -12.41
C LEU A 272 -7.41 -19.77 -12.23
N ARG A 273 -6.23 -20.34 -12.11
CA ARG A 273 -6.07 -21.77 -11.79
C ARG A 273 -6.29 -22.05 -10.30
N GLY A 274 -6.22 -20.99 -9.47
CA GLY A 274 -6.43 -21.05 -8.03
C GLY A 274 -5.33 -21.84 -7.32
N ASP A 275 -4.93 -21.35 -6.18
CA ASP A 275 -4.28 -22.18 -5.18
C ASP A 275 -5.35 -22.76 -4.23
N ASP A 276 -4.94 -23.66 -3.36
CA ASP A 276 -5.83 -24.26 -2.37
C ASP A 276 -6.41 -23.25 -1.38
N LYS A 277 -5.84 -22.04 -1.33
CA LYS A 277 -6.18 -20.97 -0.38
C LYS A 277 -7.33 -20.10 -0.81
N GLY A 278 -7.62 -20.07 -2.12
CA GLY A 278 -8.65 -19.20 -2.70
C GLY A 278 -8.17 -17.78 -2.94
N THR A 279 -8.51 -17.25 -4.11
CA THR A 279 -8.23 -15.88 -4.52
C THR A 279 -9.53 -15.20 -4.88
N TYR A 280 -9.78 -14.04 -4.27
CA TYR A 280 -10.89 -13.17 -4.62
C TYR A 280 -10.39 -12.01 -5.48
N ILE A 281 -11.20 -11.64 -6.47
CA ILE A 281 -11.02 -10.41 -7.23
C ILE A 281 -12.25 -9.54 -6.95
N LEU A 282 -12.02 -8.39 -6.34
CA LEU A 282 -13.03 -7.35 -6.18
C LEU A 282 -12.96 -6.46 -7.41
N ALA A 283 -13.92 -6.62 -8.30
CA ALA A 283 -14.06 -5.84 -9.51
C ALA A 283 -14.87 -4.59 -9.22
N VAL A 284 -14.32 -3.43 -9.53
CA VAL A 284 -14.92 -2.12 -9.29
C VAL A 284 -14.92 -1.27 -10.55
N ALA A 285 -15.96 -0.49 -10.76
CA ALA A 285 -16.02 0.57 -11.76
C ALA A 285 -16.82 1.74 -11.23
N SER A 286 -16.55 2.94 -11.75
CA SER A 286 -17.29 4.14 -11.35
C SER A 286 -18.78 4.00 -11.68
N GLY A 287 -19.64 4.30 -10.70
CA GLY A 287 -21.09 4.34 -10.90
C GLY A 287 -21.80 2.98 -10.91
N THR A 288 -21.10 1.86 -10.65
CA THR A 288 -21.75 0.53 -10.56
C THR A 288 -21.48 -0.15 -9.22
N GLY A 289 -22.31 -1.14 -8.89
CA GLY A 289 -22.05 -2.04 -7.77
C GLY A 289 -20.82 -2.91 -8.03
N PRO A 290 -20.12 -3.30 -6.96
CA PRO A 290 -18.95 -4.16 -7.06
C PRO A 290 -19.35 -5.61 -7.41
N TRP A 291 -18.43 -6.30 -8.10
CA TRP A 291 -18.54 -7.72 -8.39
C TRP A 291 -17.38 -8.48 -7.72
N LEU A 292 -17.67 -9.71 -7.29
CA LEU A 292 -16.65 -10.63 -6.79
C LEU A 292 -16.46 -11.80 -7.75
N PHE A 293 -15.23 -12.11 -8.02
CA PHE A 293 -14.83 -13.37 -8.62
C PHE A 293 -14.02 -14.17 -7.60
N LEU A 294 -14.32 -15.44 -7.46
CA LEU A 294 -13.57 -16.38 -6.62
C LEU A 294 -13.00 -17.50 -7.47
N SER A 295 -11.72 -17.78 -7.28
CA SER A 295 -11.06 -19.00 -7.77
C SER A 295 -10.46 -19.78 -6.60
N LYS A 296 -10.90 -21.03 -6.40
CA LYS A 296 -10.45 -21.91 -5.31
C LYS A 296 -10.49 -23.37 -5.75
N LYS A 297 -9.37 -24.06 -5.68
CA LYS A 297 -9.29 -25.51 -6.02
C LYS A 297 -9.91 -25.87 -7.37
N GLY A 298 -9.79 -24.98 -8.36
CA GLY A 298 -10.38 -25.18 -9.69
C GLY A 298 -11.84 -24.76 -9.82
N GLU A 299 -12.55 -24.52 -8.73
CA GLU A 299 -13.86 -23.88 -8.77
C GLU A 299 -13.71 -22.39 -9.06
N LYS A 300 -14.58 -21.89 -9.94
CA LYS A 300 -14.66 -20.48 -10.30
C LYS A 300 -16.07 -19.99 -10.16
N ARG A 301 -16.24 -18.87 -9.48
CA ARG A 301 -17.53 -18.29 -9.20
C ARG A 301 -17.49 -16.78 -9.40
N ALA A 302 -18.55 -16.21 -9.94
CA ALA A 302 -18.79 -14.78 -10.08
C ALA A 302 -20.12 -14.42 -9.45
N GLU A 303 -20.14 -13.38 -8.64
CA GLU A 303 -21.36 -12.92 -7.95
C GLU A 303 -21.30 -11.41 -7.70
N ASN A 304 -22.48 -10.78 -7.55
CA ASN A 304 -22.54 -9.41 -7.05
C ASN A 304 -21.99 -9.38 -5.63
N ALA A 305 -21.12 -8.42 -5.37
CA ALA A 305 -20.61 -8.20 -4.03
C ALA A 305 -21.62 -7.39 -3.20
N VAL A 306 -21.91 -7.85 -2.01
CA VAL A 306 -22.86 -7.20 -1.08
C VAL A 306 -22.07 -6.58 0.06
N PHE A 307 -22.30 -5.29 0.33
CA PHE A 307 -21.66 -4.59 1.45
C PHE A 307 -22.05 -5.22 2.79
N GLY A 308 -21.07 -5.38 3.68
CA GLY A 308 -21.25 -5.99 5.00
C GLY A 308 -21.39 -7.52 4.99
N GLN A 309 -21.58 -8.15 3.81
CA GLN A 309 -21.62 -9.61 3.71
C GLN A 309 -20.24 -10.18 3.97
N SER A 310 -20.20 -11.27 4.74
CA SER A 310 -18.97 -12.00 5.05
C SER A 310 -18.64 -13.00 3.94
N TYR A 311 -17.42 -12.94 3.41
CA TYR A 311 -16.87 -13.83 2.39
C TYR A 311 -15.74 -14.66 2.99
N PRO A 312 -15.93 -15.99 3.17
CA PRO A 312 -14.94 -16.83 3.83
C PRO A 312 -13.73 -17.09 2.94
N PHE A 313 -12.53 -17.01 3.49
CA PHE A 313 -11.32 -17.55 2.88
C PHE A 313 -11.34 -19.09 2.86
N ALA A 314 -10.26 -19.71 2.36
CA ALA A 314 -10.15 -21.17 2.34
C ALA A 314 -10.24 -21.79 3.73
N ASP A 315 -9.62 -21.16 4.71
CA ASP A 315 -9.84 -21.42 6.10
C ASP A 315 -11.07 -20.62 6.56
N LYS A 316 -12.14 -21.31 6.88
CA LYS A 316 -13.43 -20.72 7.25
C LYS A 316 -13.39 -19.91 8.56
N GLU A 317 -12.33 -20.04 9.35
CA GLU A 317 -12.10 -19.21 10.53
C GLU A 317 -11.77 -17.75 10.15
N TYR A 318 -11.42 -17.51 8.89
CA TYR A 318 -11.09 -16.18 8.36
C TYR A 318 -12.04 -15.77 7.26
N SER A 319 -12.46 -14.52 7.30
CA SER A 319 -13.35 -13.93 6.30
C SER A 319 -13.04 -12.45 6.10
N PHE A 320 -13.56 -11.91 5.02
CA PHE A 320 -13.59 -10.47 4.83
C PHE A 320 -14.99 -10.00 4.47
N SER A 321 -15.27 -8.73 4.75
CA SER A 321 -16.45 -8.02 4.25
C SER A 321 -16.01 -6.73 3.55
N ILE A 322 -16.81 -6.29 2.57
CA ILE A 322 -16.63 -5.02 1.89
C ILE A 322 -17.45 -3.99 2.66
N GLU A 323 -16.77 -3.07 3.34
CA GLU A 323 -17.44 -2.08 4.18
C GLU A 323 -17.84 -0.83 3.39
N LYS A 324 -16.96 -0.39 2.47
CA LYS A 324 -17.17 0.83 1.71
C LYS A 324 -16.36 0.81 0.41
N ILE A 325 -16.91 1.41 -0.63
CA ILE A 325 -16.19 1.79 -1.84
C ILE A 325 -16.41 3.30 -2.03
N MET A 326 -15.34 4.01 -2.33
CA MET A 326 -15.35 5.44 -2.61
C MET A 326 -14.76 5.66 -3.99
N ASP A 327 -15.45 6.46 -4.80
CA ASP A 327 -14.95 6.97 -6.08
C ASP A 327 -14.45 8.41 -5.88
N GLY A 328 -13.39 8.81 -6.56
CA GLY A 328 -12.78 10.12 -6.38
C GLY A 328 -12.08 10.28 -5.02
N ALA A 329 -11.46 9.24 -4.49
CA ALA A 329 -10.81 9.27 -3.18
C ALA A 329 -9.33 8.91 -3.26
N ILE A 330 -8.58 9.35 -2.25
CA ILE A 330 -7.19 8.94 -2.01
C ILE A 330 -7.03 8.34 -0.62
N ILE A 331 -6.05 7.48 -0.47
CA ILE A 331 -5.71 6.87 0.82
C ILE A 331 -4.58 7.68 1.44
N LYS A 332 -4.82 8.17 2.68
CA LYS A 332 -3.85 8.89 3.49
C LYS A 332 -3.54 8.13 4.77
N THR A 333 -2.36 8.33 5.29
CA THR A 333 -2.01 7.92 6.65
C THR A 333 -2.09 9.16 7.54
N GLU A 334 -2.86 9.06 8.60
CA GLU A 334 -3.08 10.12 9.57
C GLU A 334 -2.79 9.61 10.97
N TRP A 335 -2.39 10.48 11.85
CA TRP A 335 -2.25 10.17 13.26
C TRP A 335 -3.57 10.41 14.00
N LYS A 336 -3.75 9.71 15.12
CA LYS A 336 -4.81 9.97 16.09
C LYS A 336 -4.33 9.70 17.51
N ASN A 337 -4.98 10.29 18.48
CA ASN A 337 -4.88 9.81 19.85
C ASN A 337 -5.80 8.58 20.02
N ASN A 338 -5.22 7.45 20.39
CA ASN A 338 -5.95 6.17 20.45
C ASN A 338 -6.61 5.94 21.81
N SER A 339 -6.03 6.47 22.89
CA SER A 339 -6.58 6.36 24.23
C SER A 339 -6.06 7.44 25.17
N GLU A 340 -6.66 7.56 26.35
CA GLU A 340 -6.19 8.40 27.46
C GLU A 340 -5.20 7.66 28.37
N LYS A 341 -4.31 6.85 27.78
CA LYS A 341 -3.27 6.14 28.49
C LYS A 341 -1.91 6.54 27.94
N LEU A 342 -0.95 6.71 28.82
CA LEU A 342 0.43 6.98 28.43
C LEU A 342 1.08 5.71 27.86
N LEU A 343 0.86 5.44 26.56
CA LEU A 343 1.38 4.27 25.87
C LEU A 343 2.39 4.62 24.79
N CYS A 344 2.04 5.57 23.92
CA CYS A 344 2.88 6.00 22.79
C CYS A 344 2.87 7.52 22.70
N PRO A 345 3.48 8.23 23.67
CA PRO A 345 3.45 9.69 23.71
C PRO A 345 4.20 10.31 22.52
N ALA A 346 3.59 11.34 21.96
CA ALA A 346 4.15 12.08 20.83
C ALA A 346 3.79 13.56 20.88
N ILE A 347 4.56 14.37 20.15
CA ILE A 347 4.27 15.76 19.86
C ILE A 347 3.93 15.90 18.38
N VAL A 348 2.82 16.56 18.09
CA VAL A 348 2.49 17.01 16.74
C VAL A 348 3.00 18.45 16.61
N ALA A 349 3.75 18.69 15.57
CA ALA A 349 4.33 20.00 15.29
C ALA A 349 4.19 20.33 13.80
N THR A 350 4.27 21.61 13.46
CA THR A 350 4.41 22.10 12.10
C THR A 350 5.79 22.75 11.94
N ILE A 351 6.52 22.31 10.92
CA ILE A 351 7.79 22.90 10.50
C ILE A 351 7.48 23.88 9.37
N GLU A 352 7.83 25.15 9.58
CA GLU A 352 7.67 26.20 8.57
C GLU A 352 9.04 26.66 8.08
N GLU A 353 9.26 26.71 6.77
CA GLU A 353 10.45 27.24 6.13
C GLU A 353 10.06 28.08 4.91
N SER A 354 10.37 29.37 4.90
CA SER A 354 10.18 30.26 3.75
C SER A 354 8.76 30.21 3.14
N GLY A 355 7.73 30.15 3.97
CA GLY A 355 6.31 30.13 3.58
C GLY A 355 5.75 28.74 3.21
N ALA A 356 6.58 27.71 3.20
CA ALA A 356 6.12 26.32 3.14
C ALA A 356 5.93 25.79 4.57
N SER A 357 4.91 24.93 4.76
CA SER A 357 4.63 24.30 6.05
C SER A 357 4.43 22.81 5.87
N GLU A 358 4.97 22.00 6.78
CA GLU A 358 4.83 20.56 6.81
C GLU A 358 4.55 20.09 8.23
N GLN A 359 3.54 19.23 8.40
CA GLN A 359 3.24 18.64 9.69
C GLN A 359 4.23 17.52 10.00
N ALA A 360 4.75 17.51 11.23
CA ALA A 360 5.68 16.55 11.76
C ALA A 360 5.10 15.90 13.02
N VAL A 361 5.35 14.60 13.17
CA VAL A 361 4.99 13.85 14.38
C VAL A 361 6.26 13.33 15.02
N LEU A 362 6.50 13.80 16.26
CA LEU A 362 7.68 13.50 17.04
C LEU A 362 7.33 12.42 18.06
N GLU A 363 7.66 11.18 17.75
CA GLU A 363 7.48 10.06 18.67
C GLU A 363 8.56 10.09 19.76
N LEU A 364 8.22 9.62 20.96
CA LEU A 364 9.14 9.58 22.09
C LEU A 364 10.43 8.83 21.76
N ASN A 365 11.56 9.46 22.02
CA ASN A 365 12.93 8.94 21.83
C ASN A 365 13.26 8.54 20.37
N LYS A 366 12.49 9.01 19.38
CA LYS A 366 12.80 8.81 17.98
C LYS A 366 13.18 10.15 17.34
N PRO A 367 14.42 10.35 16.91
CA PRO A 367 14.81 11.57 16.22
C PRO A 367 14.11 11.65 14.85
N LEU A 368 13.45 12.77 14.59
CA LEU A 368 12.95 13.13 13.28
C LEU A 368 14.05 13.88 12.51
N HIS A 369 14.39 13.40 11.34
CA HIS A 369 15.32 14.05 10.42
C HIS A 369 14.51 14.68 9.28
N HIS A 370 14.38 16.01 9.30
CA HIS A 370 13.64 16.75 8.28
C HIS A 370 14.63 17.50 7.37
N LYS A 371 14.52 17.25 6.06
CA LYS A 371 15.39 17.88 5.07
C LYS A 371 14.83 19.27 4.73
N THR A 372 15.63 20.30 4.97
CA THR A 372 15.31 21.69 4.69
C THR A 372 16.26 22.27 3.64
N LYS A 373 15.99 23.49 3.18
CA LYS A 373 16.93 24.24 2.31
C LYS A 373 18.22 24.59 3.03
N SER A 374 18.16 24.76 4.35
CA SER A 374 19.28 25.15 5.21
C SER A 374 20.10 23.95 5.72
N GLY A 375 19.70 22.71 5.40
CA GLY A 375 20.36 21.47 5.84
C GLY A 375 19.38 20.47 6.44
N VAL A 376 19.86 19.62 7.33
CA VAL A 376 19.02 18.64 8.03
C VAL A 376 18.65 19.20 9.41
N LEU A 377 17.34 19.42 9.62
CA LEU A 377 16.79 19.70 10.94
C LEU A 377 16.55 18.39 11.67
N VAL A 378 17.06 18.27 12.89
CA VAL A 378 16.82 17.11 13.76
C VAL A 378 16.00 17.56 14.96
N LEU A 379 14.86 16.89 15.15
CA LEU A 379 13.95 17.11 16.29
C LEU A 379 13.89 15.81 17.11
N LEU A 380 14.18 15.91 18.41
CA LEU A 380 14.09 14.77 19.32
C LEU A 380 13.21 15.11 20.52
N TYR A 381 12.05 14.47 20.59
CA TYR A 381 11.16 14.51 21.75
C TYR A 381 11.55 13.42 22.75
N ARG A 382 11.83 13.82 23.99
CA ARG A 382 12.26 12.88 25.04
C ARG A 382 11.92 13.36 26.43
N ARG A 383 12.06 12.48 27.43
CA ARG A 383 12.17 12.89 28.84
C ARG A 383 13.62 13.29 29.15
N ARG A 384 13.77 14.35 29.93
CA ARG A 384 15.06 14.75 30.46
C ARG A 384 15.58 13.65 31.39
N PRO A 385 16.87 13.25 31.31
CA PRO A 385 17.44 12.34 32.28
C PRO A 385 17.28 12.89 33.70
N ALA A 386 16.96 12.04 34.66
CA ALA A 386 16.94 12.45 36.04
C ALA A 386 18.36 12.90 36.47
N PRO A 387 18.49 13.97 37.26
CA PRO A 387 19.78 14.31 37.86
C PRO A 387 20.31 13.11 38.63
N ILE A 388 21.56 12.73 38.38
CA ILE A 388 22.26 11.75 39.21
C ILE A 388 22.48 12.44 40.55
N GLU A 389 21.72 12.10 41.58
CA GLU A 389 22.08 12.45 42.95
C GLU A 389 23.37 11.73 43.26
N ASN A 390 24.47 12.50 43.20
CA ASN A 390 25.74 12.02 43.74
C ASN A 390 25.60 11.91 45.26
N GLY A 391 25.33 10.67 45.72
CA GLY A 391 25.35 10.34 47.12
C GLY A 391 26.73 10.37 47.75
#